data_815d930c0c7e25889859a8db6b9aacae
#
_entry.id   815d930c0c7e25889859a8db6b9aacae
#
_cell.length_a   1.000
_cell.length_b   1.000
_cell.length_c   1.000
_cell.angle_alpha   90.00
_cell.angle_beta   90.00
_cell.angle_gamma   90.00
#
_symmetry.space_group_name_H-M   'P 1'
#
loop_
_entity.id
_entity.type
_entity.pdbx_description
1 polymer ?
#
loop_
_entity_poly.entity_id
_entity_poly.type
_entity_poly.pdbx_seq_one_letter_code
_entity_poly.pdbx_strand_id
1 'polypeptide(L)' 'MPTYTVITSNLELDESKKKSIAEGITKIHSKTTGANTYFAQVIFNETKKNSHFMGGKVIKDEQIYLNGQIRAGRSKEV' A
#
# COMPACT_ATOMS: atom_id res chain seq x y z
N MET A 1 14.87 0.93 3.82
CA MET A 1 13.60 1.01 4.55
C MET A 1 12.46 0.54 3.65
N PRO A 2 11.76 -0.50 4.06
CA PRO A 2 10.66 -0.98 3.22
C PRO A 2 9.52 0.03 3.17
N THR A 3 8.97 0.21 1.98
CA THR A 3 7.91 1.17 1.75
C THR A 3 6.75 0.50 1.03
N TYR A 4 5.57 0.65 1.59
CA TYR A 4 4.34 0.14 0.99
C TYR A 4 3.49 1.34 0.59
N THR A 5 3.03 1.34 -0.65
CA THR A 5 2.17 2.41 -1.15
C THR A 5 0.79 1.84 -1.43
N VAL A 6 -0.21 2.45 -0.82
CA VAL A 6 -1.61 2.07 -1.04
C VAL A 6 -2.23 3.15 -1.90
N ILE A 7 -2.63 2.78 -3.11
CA ILE A 7 -3.24 3.72 -4.05
C ILE A 7 -4.71 3.39 -4.16
N THR A 8 -5.58 4.38 -3.99
CA THR A 8 -7.01 4.18 -4.16
C THR A 8 -7.51 5.00 -5.33
N SER A 9 -8.52 4.47 -6.01
CA SER A 9 -9.19 5.17 -7.10
C SER A 9 -10.68 5.10 -6.84
N ASN A 10 -11.35 6.24 -6.90
CA ASN A 10 -12.80 6.35 -6.68
C ASN A 10 -13.24 5.83 -5.31
N LEU A 11 -12.33 5.91 -4.35
CA LEU A 11 -12.56 5.43 -3.00
C LEU A 11 -11.79 6.30 -2.03
N GLU A 12 -12.47 6.84 -1.03
CA GLU A 12 -11.83 7.60 0.02
C GLU A 12 -11.77 6.75 1.29
N LEU A 13 -10.59 6.67 1.87
CA LEU A 13 -10.40 5.98 3.13
C LEU A 13 -10.31 7.02 4.24
N ASP A 14 -11.09 6.83 5.30
CA ASP A 14 -10.99 7.72 6.46
C ASP A 14 -9.74 7.36 7.27
N GLU A 15 -9.42 8.19 8.26
CA GLU A 15 -8.22 7.99 9.07
C GLU A 15 -8.22 6.66 9.79
N SER A 16 -9.37 6.23 10.27
CA SER A 16 -9.49 4.97 10.98
C SER A 16 -9.15 3.78 10.10
N LYS A 17 -9.65 3.79 8.87
CA LYS A 17 -9.36 2.71 7.93
C LYS A 17 -7.91 2.73 7.50
N LYS A 18 -7.35 3.91 7.26
CA LYS A 18 -5.93 4.02 6.91
C LYS A 18 -5.05 3.46 8.02
N LYS A 19 -5.38 3.80 9.25
CA LYS A 19 -4.63 3.30 10.40
C LYS A 19 -4.69 1.79 10.50
N SER A 20 -5.88 1.21 10.34
CA SER A 20 -6.04 -0.24 10.39
C SER A 20 -5.24 -0.94 9.30
N ILE A 21 -5.29 -0.40 8.08
CA ILE A 21 -4.54 -0.97 6.96
C ILE A 21 -3.04 -0.87 7.21
N ALA A 22 -2.58 0.28 7.67
CA ALA A 22 -1.16 0.48 7.94
C ALA A 22 -0.66 -0.45 9.03
N GLU A 23 -1.43 -0.61 10.08
CA GLU A 23 -1.07 -1.52 11.17
C GLU A 23 -1.03 -2.97 10.69
N GLY A 24 -2.00 -3.35 9.86
CA GLY A 24 -2.04 -4.70 9.31
C GLY A 24 -0.84 -5.01 8.43
N ILE A 25 -0.51 -4.10 7.53
CA ILE A 25 0.64 -4.26 6.64
C ILE A 25 1.93 -4.35 7.46
N THR A 26 2.09 -3.46 8.41
CA THR A 26 3.29 -3.43 9.25
C THR A 26 3.45 -4.71 10.05
N LYS A 27 2.35 -5.21 10.62
CA LYS A 27 2.37 -6.42 11.40
C LYS A 27 2.78 -7.63 10.56
N ILE A 28 2.20 -7.74 9.37
CA ILE A 28 2.53 -8.83 8.46
C ILE A 28 3.98 -8.74 8.01
N HIS A 29 4.43 -7.55 7.69
CA HIS A 29 5.81 -7.34 7.28
C HIS A 29 6.79 -7.79 8.36
N SER A 30 6.59 -7.34 9.60
CA SER A 30 7.46 -7.70 10.71
C SER A 30 7.44 -9.19 10.99
N LYS A 31 6.26 -9.79 10.93
CA LYS A 31 6.12 -11.22 11.19
C LYS A 31 6.84 -12.05 10.14
N THR A 32 6.78 -11.61 8.89
CA THR A 32 7.37 -12.35 7.78
C THR A 32 8.87 -12.15 7.68
N THR A 33 9.34 -10.94 7.89
CA THR A 33 10.76 -10.60 7.69
C THR A 33 11.58 -10.62 8.97
N GLY A 34 10.91 -10.55 10.11
CA GLY A 34 11.61 -10.40 11.39
C GLY A 34 12.08 -8.98 11.65
N ALA A 35 11.79 -8.05 10.75
CA ALA A 35 12.22 -6.67 10.92
C ALA A 35 11.40 -5.97 11.99
N ASN A 36 12.01 -4.96 12.59
CA ASN A 36 11.32 -4.14 13.58
C ASN A 36 10.19 -3.36 12.91
N THR A 37 9.00 -3.35 13.53
CA THR A 37 7.84 -2.64 12.97
C THR A 37 8.13 -1.17 12.74
N TYR A 38 9.02 -0.61 13.51
CA TYR A 38 9.41 0.78 13.42
C TYR A 38 9.90 1.18 12.03
N PHE A 39 10.45 0.24 11.28
CA PHE A 39 11.05 0.53 9.99
C PHE A 39 10.11 0.37 8.80
N ALA A 40 8.93 -0.17 9.00
CA ALA A 40 7.98 -0.32 7.90
C ALA A 40 7.28 1.02 7.66
N GLN A 41 7.21 1.42 6.41
CA GLN A 41 6.58 2.68 6.02
C GLN A 41 5.39 2.41 5.11
N VAL A 42 4.27 3.06 5.38
CA VAL A 42 3.07 2.91 4.56
C VAL A 42 2.59 4.29 4.14
N ILE A 43 2.44 4.49 2.85
CA ILE A 43 2.01 5.76 2.28
C ILE A 43 0.71 5.54 1.53
N PHE A 44 -0.27 6.44 1.73
CA PHE A 44 -1.54 6.38 1.03
C PHE A 44 -1.61 7.49 0.00
N ASN A 45 -1.98 7.12 -1.22
CA ASN A 45 -2.20 8.08 -2.30
C ASN A 45 -3.58 7.88 -2.88
N GLU A 46 -4.35 8.95 -2.96
CA GLU A 46 -5.64 8.90 -3.62
C GLU A 46 -5.47 9.40 -5.04
N THR A 47 -5.89 8.58 -6.00
CA THR A 47 -5.85 8.98 -7.39
C THR A 47 -6.92 10.03 -7.66
N LYS A 48 -6.54 11.10 -8.34
CA LYS A 48 -7.50 12.17 -8.69
C LYS A 48 -8.59 11.60 -9.57
N LYS A 49 -9.78 12.17 -9.44
CA LYS A 49 -10.92 11.77 -10.24
C LYS A 49 -10.57 11.81 -11.73
N ASN A 50 -10.96 10.78 -12.45
CA ASN A 50 -10.71 10.65 -13.88
C ASN A 50 -9.23 10.57 -14.24
N SER A 51 -8.41 10.01 -13.33
CA SER A 51 -6.98 9.86 -13.56
C SER A 51 -6.50 8.42 -13.56
N HIS A 52 -7.42 7.48 -13.50
CA HIS A 52 -7.08 6.06 -13.54
C HIS A 52 -7.71 5.45 -14.78
N PHE A 53 -6.88 5.02 -15.73
CA PHE A 53 -7.33 4.47 -17.01
C PHE A 53 -6.88 3.03 -17.18
N MET A 54 -7.71 2.24 -17.80
CA MET A 54 -7.36 0.88 -18.16
C MET A 54 -7.84 0.64 -19.58
N GLY A 55 -6.93 0.20 -20.46
CA GLY A 55 -7.26 0.04 -21.86
C GLY A 55 -7.66 1.34 -22.53
N GLY A 56 -7.14 2.47 -22.02
CA GLY A 56 -7.46 3.77 -22.56
C GLY A 56 -8.78 4.36 -22.09
N LYS A 57 -9.48 3.65 -21.21
CA LYS A 57 -10.78 4.12 -20.71
C LYS A 57 -10.69 4.41 -19.23
N VAL A 58 -11.37 5.46 -18.79
CA VAL A 58 -11.34 5.86 -17.41
C VAL A 58 -12.03 4.81 -16.52
N ILE A 59 -11.40 4.48 -15.40
CA ILE A 59 -11.96 3.56 -14.42
C ILE A 59 -12.88 4.36 -13.49
N LYS A 60 -14.09 3.86 -13.29
CA LYS A 60 -15.06 4.50 -12.40
C LYS A 60 -15.37 3.68 -11.16
N ASP A 61 -14.97 2.42 -11.15
CA ASP A 61 -15.18 1.56 -9.99
C ASP A 61 -14.16 1.83 -8.91
N GLU A 62 -14.50 1.45 -7.68
CA GLU A 62 -13.57 1.58 -6.56
C GLU A 62 -12.43 0.58 -6.72
N GLN A 63 -11.20 1.07 -6.58
CA GLN A 63 -10.02 0.23 -6.72
C GLN A 63 -9.03 0.52 -5.61
N ILE A 64 -8.37 -0.52 -5.13
CA ILE A 64 -7.27 -0.40 -4.17
C ILE A 64 -6.08 -1.14 -4.76
N TYR A 65 -4.94 -0.49 -4.72
CA TYR A 65 -3.71 -1.01 -5.27
C TYR A 65 -2.63 -0.97 -4.20
N LEU A 66 -1.94 -2.08 -4.00
CA LEU A 66 -0.86 -2.12 -3.01
C LEU A 66 0.46 -2.44 -3.71
N ASN A 67 1.46 -1.62 -3.49
CA ASN A 67 2.79 -1.83 -4.02
C ASN A 67 3.79 -1.79 -2.88
N GLY A 68 4.62 -2.82 -2.79
CA GLY A 68 5.63 -2.90 -1.75
C GLY A 68 7.02 -2.88 -2.35
N GLN A 69 7.90 -2.03 -1.80
CA GLN A 69 9.29 -1.99 -2.20
C GLN A 69 10.14 -2.45 -1.03
N ILE A 70 10.91 -3.50 -1.25
CA ILE A 70 11.73 -4.11 -0.22
C ILE A 70 13.18 -4.04 -0.64
N ARG A 71 14.06 -3.84 0.34
CA ARG A 71 15.49 -3.73 0.07
C ARG A 71 16.01 -4.95 -0.71
N ALA A 72 16.82 -4.68 -1.72
CA ALA A 72 17.49 -5.73 -2.47
C ALA A 72 18.50 -6.46 -1.58
N GLY A 73 18.67 -7.75 -1.83
CA GLY A 73 19.61 -8.54 -1.06
C GLY A 73 19.01 -9.24 0.15
N ARG A 74 17.74 -8.98 0.43
CA ARG A 74 17.02 -9.67 1.50
C ARG A 74 16.75 -11.11 1.07
N SER A 75 16.58 -11.99 2.05
CA SER A 75 16.37 -13.41 1.74
C SER A 75 15.12 -13.62 0.90
N LYS A 76 15.05 -14.80 0.27
CA LYS A 76 13.95 -15.11 -0.64
C LYS A 76 12.59 -15.19 0.02
N GLU A 77 12.57 -15.43 1.31
CA GLU A 77 11.32 -15.51 2.05
C GLU A 77 10.66 -14.15 2.20
N VAL A 78 11.32 -13.12 1.80
CA VAL A 78 10.89 -11.75 2.00
C VAL A 78 10.58 -11.05 0.66
#